data_7a8d6bfc808220544cc66e480cc5cd65
#
_entry.id   7a8d6bfc808220544cc66e480cc5cd65
#
_cell.length_a   1.000
_cell.length_b   1.000
_cell.length_c   1.000
_cell.angle_alpha   90.00
_cell.angle_beta   90.00
_cell.angle_gamma   90.00
#
_symmetry.space_group_name_H-M   'P 1'
#
loop_
_entity.id
_entity.type
_entity.pdbx_description
1 polymer ?
#
loop_
_entity_poly.entity_id
_entity_poly.type
_entity_poly.pdbx_seq_one_letter_code
_entity_poly.pdbx_strand_id
1 'polypeptide(L)'
;MYLIVGLGNPGAQYAHTRHNVGFDVVDTLARKLGVTIGRERDEALLGECFIAGQKTILALPQTYMNLSGEAVSRLVRWYRLPPENLMVVYDDVDLPQGAIRIRKNGSAGTHNGMRSVIGLLGRQDFPRLRVGVIIVIG
;
A
#
# COMPACT_ATOMS: atom_id res chain seq x y z
N MET A 1 -4.91 10.91 -12.23
CA MET A 1 -4.89 9.47 -11.91
C MET A 1 -4.17 9.25 -10.58
N TYR A 2 -4.67 8.34 -9.78
CA TYR A 2 -4.11 8.01 -8.47
C TYR A 2 -3.69 6.55 -8.44
N LEU A 3 -2.72 6.23 -7.57
CA LEU A 3 -2.28 4.87 -7.29
C LEU A 3 -2.37 4.63 -5.79
N ILE A 4 -3.14 3.63 -5.38
CA ILE A 4 -3.26 3.22 -3.99
C ILE A 4 -2.61 1.83 -3.87
N VAL A 5 -1.57 1.73 -3.06
CA VAL A 5 -0.78 0.51 -2.88
C VAL A 5 -0.95 -0.01 -1.47
N GLY A 6 -1.35 -1.26 -1.33
CA GLY A 6 -1.32 -1.96 -0.04
C GLY A 6 -0.06 -2.80 0.06
N LEU A 7 0.71 -2.63 1.12
CA LEU A 7 1.92 -3.42 1.34
C LEU A 7 1.61 -4.71 2.10
N GLY A 8 2.29 -5.79 1.72
CA GLY A 8 2.14 -7.09 2.36
C GLY A 8 3.09 -8.12 1.75
N ASN A 9 3.01 -9.34 2.27
CA ASN A 9 3.72 -10.49 1.73
C ASN A 9 2.75 -11.39 0.98
N PRO A 10 3.08 -11.84 -0.24
CA PRO A 10 2.23 -12.77 -0.97
C PRO A 10 2.29 -14.17 -0.35
N GLY A 11 1.21 -14.92 -0.54
CA GLY A 11 1.13 -16.30 -0.08
C GLY A 11 0.10 -16.50 1.04
N ALA A 12 -0.53 -17.68 1.04
CA ALA A 12 -1.59 -18.01 1.98
C ALA A 12 -1.12 -17.98 3.44
N GLN A 13 0.16 -18.30 3.71
CA GLN A 13 0.73 -18.30 5.05
C GLN A 13 0.77 -16.90 5.69
N TYR A 14 0.74 -15.85 4.88
CA TYR A 14 0.75 -14.47 5.37
C TYR A 14 -0.63 -13.82 5.35
N ALA A 15 -1.63 -14.46 4.74
CA ALA A 15 -2.96 -13.90 4.59
C ALA A 15 -3.56 -13.53 5.95
N HIS A 16 -4.10 -12.31 6.05
CA HIS A 16 -4.75 -11.77 7.25
C HIS A 16 -3.85 -11.67 8.48
N THR A 17 -2.53 -11.76 8.31
CA THR A 17 -1.58 -11.46 9.38
C THR A 17 -1.46 -9.94 9.57
N ARG A 18 -0.92 -9.50 10.72
CA ARG A 18 -0.78 -8.07 11.04
C ARG A 18 -0.02 -7.31 9.96
N HIS A 19 1.05 -7.89 9.46
CA HIS A 19 1.91 -7.23 8.46
C HIS A 19 1.27 -7.19 7.07
N ASN A 20 0.14 -7.88 6.87
CA ASN A 20 -0.63 -7.86 5.63
C ASN A 20 -1.88 -6.98 5.69
N VAL A 21 -2.01 -6.14 6.71
CA VAL A 21 -3.17 -5.27 6.83
C VAL A 21 -3.30 -4.30 5.64
N GLY A 22 -2.19 -3.90 5.04
CA GLY A 22 -2.21 -3.10 3.82
C GLY A 22 -2.92 -3.82 2.67
N PHE A 23 -2.63 -5.10 2.48
CA PHE A 23 -3.34 -5.93 1.51
C PHE A 23 -4.83 -6.00 1.82
N ASP A 24 -5.18 -6.24 3.08
CA ASP A 24 -6.56 -6.38 3.51
C ASP A 24 -7.38 -5.10 3.25
N VAL A 25 -6.79 -3.94 3.54
CA VAL A 25 -7.46 -2.65 3.33
C VAL A 25 -7.73 -2.42 1.84
N VAL A 26 -6.74 -2.61 0.99
CA VAL A 26 -6.89 -2.39 -0.45
C VAL A 26 -7.84 -3.41 -1.07
N ASP A 27 -7.77 -4.66 -0.63
CA ASP A 27 -8.67 -5.71 -1.09
C ASP A 27 -10.13 -5.42 -0.67
N THR A 28 -10.33 -4.94 0.54
CA THR A 28 -11.66 -4.53 1.03
C THR A 28 -12.21 -3.36 0.21
N LEU A 29 -11.36 -2.39 -0.11
CA LEU A 29 -11.76 -1.26 -0.95
C LEU A 29 -12.17 -1.74 -2.34
N ALA A 30 -11.41 -2.64 -2.94
CA ALA A 30 -11.73 -3.22 -4.24
C ALA A 30 -13.09 -3.92 -4.22
N ARG A 31 -13.36 -4.72 -3.20
CA ARG A 31 -14.65 -5.41 -3.06
C ARG A 31 -15.81 -4.43 -2.95
N LYS A 32 -15.65 -3.36 -2.17
CA LYS A 32 -16.68 -2.34 -2.02
C LYS A 32 -16.97 -1.59 -3.32
N LEU A 33 -15.96 -1.44 -4.17
CA LEU A 33 -16.08 -0.76 -5.46
C LEU A 33 -16.46 -1.72 -6.61
N GLY A 34 -16.57 -3.01 -6.33
CA GLY A 34 -16.89 -4.00 -7.36
C GLY A 34 -15.74 -4.24 -8.34
N VAL A 35 -14.50 -4.05 -7.90
CA VAL A 35 -13.29 -4.16 -8.73
C VAL A 35 -12.54 -5.42 -8.39
N THR A 36 -12.06 -6.12 -9.42
CA THR A 36 -11.19 -7.29 -9.26
C THR A 36 -9.74 -6.84 -9.39
N ILE A 37 -8.91 -7.18 -8.39
CA ILE A 37 -7.46 -6.98 -8.43
C ILE A 37 -6.83 -8.29 -8.88
N GLY A 38 -6.47 -8.37 -10.17
CA GLY A 38 -5.98 -9.64 -10.73
C GLY A 38 -5.03 -9.49 -11.92
N ARG A 39 -4.89 -8.28 -12.47
CA ARG A 39 -3.99 -8.08 -13.60
C ARG A 39 -2.55 -7.92 -13.10
N GLU A 40 -1.66 -8.75 -13.58
CA GLU A 40 -0.26 -8.73 -13.19
C GLU A 40 0.54 -7.72 -14.00
N ARG A 41 1.32 -6.87 -13.32
CA ARG A 41 2.24 -5.93 -13.94
C ARG A 41 3.29 -5.47 -12.93
N ASP A 42 4.56 -5.41 -13.36
CA ASP A 42 5.68 -4.88 -12.54
C ASP A 42 5.74 -5.51 -11.14
N GLU A 43 5.52 -6.82 -11.08
CA GLU A 43 5.51 -7.61 -9.85
C GLU A 43 4.42 -7.17 -8.87
N ALA A 44 3.29 -6.69 -9.38
CA ALA A 44 2.12 -6.35 -8.57
C ALA A 44 0.85 -6.87 -9.22
N LEU A 45 -0.17 -7.11 -8.40
CA LEU A 45 -1.53 -7.36 -8.88
C LEU A 45 -2.28 -6.03 -8.89
N LEU A 46 -2.93 -5.73 -10.00
CA LEU A 46 -3.58 -4.45 -10.23
C LEU A 46 -5.08 -4.60 -10.47
N GLY A 47 -5.84 -3.60 -10.02
CA GLY A 47 -7.23 -3.38 -10.39
C GLY A 47 -7.44 -1.90 -10.73
N GLU A 48 -8.36 -1.62 -11.61
CA GLU A 48 -8.66 -0.25 -12.05
C GLU A 48 -10.07 0.14 -11.65
N CYS A 49 -10.24 1.33 -11.12
CA CYS A 49 -11.52 1.86 -10.69
C CYS A 49 -11.57 3.37 -10.83
N PHE A 50 -12.73 3.94 -10.51
CA PHE A 50 -12.89 5.39 -10.42
C PHE A 50 -13.36 5.73 -9.00
N ILE A 51 -12.66 6.65 -8.35
CA ILE A 51 -13.01 7.16 -7.03
C ILE A 51 -13.20 8.67 -7.17
N ALA A 52 -14.38 9.18 -6.80
CA ALA A 52 -14.72 10.60 -6.95
C ALA A 52 -14.45 11.13 -8.36
N GLY A 53 -14.75 10.32 -9.38
CA GLY A 53 -14.55 10.67 -10.79
C GLY A 53 -13.10 10.60 -11.27
N GLN A 54 -12.16 10.18 -10.41
CA GLN A 54 -10.74 10.08 -10.77
C GLN A 54 -10.35 8.62 -11.01
N LYS A 55 -9.66 8.37 -12.13
CA LYS A 55 -9.10 7.05 -12.40
C LYS A 55 -8.10 6.69 -11.31
N THR A 56 -8.28 5.52 -10.72
CA THR A 56 -7.46 5.03 -9.60
C THR A 56 -7.04 3.59 -9.86
N ILE A 57 -5.75 3.33 -9.69
CA ILE A 57 -5.19 1.99 -9.76
C ILE A 57 -5.01 1.50 -8.33
N LEU A 58 -5.55 0.32 -8.03
CA LEU A 58 -5.33 -0.38 -6.77
C LEU A 58 -4.25 -1.43 -7.01
N ALA A 59 -3.23 -1.48 -6.17
CA ALA A 59 -2.08 -2.36 -6.38
C ALA A 59 -1.70 -3.12 -5.12
N LEU A 60 -1.37 -4.40 -5.30
CA LEU A 60 -0.84 -5.28 -4.27
C LEU A 60 0.51 -5.81 -4.75
N PRO A 61 1.65 -5.23 -4.32
CA PRO A 61 2.97 -5.76 -4.68
C PRO A 61 3.12 -7.22 -4.28
N GLN A 62 3.71 -8.03 -5.16
CA GLN A 62 3.94 -9.46 -4.94
C GLN A 62 5.41 -9.76 -4.71
N THR A 63 6.18 -8.75 -4.33
CA THR A 63 7.64 -8.78 -4.19
C THR A 63 8.13 -9.26 -2.83
N TYR A 64 7.26 -9.60 -1.91
CA TYR A 64 7.55 -9.64 -0.48
C TYR A 64 7.81 -8.23 0.08
N MET A 65 7.57 -8.09 1.39
CA MET A 65 7.51 -6.78 2.06
C MET A 65 8.78 -5.96 1.88
N ASN A 66 9.94 -6.57 2.10
CA ASN A 66 11.22 -5.87 2.06
C ASN A 66 11.64 -5.40 0.66
N LEU A 67 10.95 -5.84 -0.39
CA LEU A 67 11.20 -5.46 -1.77
C LEU A 67 10.05 -4.66 -2.38
N SER A 68 9.13 -4.17 -1.56
CA SER A 68 7.93 -3.46 -2.02
C SER A 68 8.26 -2.27 -2.93
N GLY A 69 9.37 -1.60 -2.70
CA GLY A 69 9.78 -0.45 -3.50
C GLY A 69 10.11 -0.79 -4.94
N GLU A 70 10.48 -2.05 -5.24
CA GLU A 70 10.72 -2.46 -6.62
C GLU A 70 9.45 -2.36 -7.46
N ALA A 71 8.33 -2.87 -6.96
CA ALA A 71 7.05 -2.76 -7.64
C ALA A 71 6.54 -1.32 -7.65
N VAL A 72 6.54 -0.66 -6.50
CA VAL A 72 6.00 0.70 -6.38
C VAL A 72 6.74 1.69 -7.26
N SER A 73 8.08 1.67 -7.26
CA SER A 73 8.86 2.59 -8.07
C SER A 73 8.64 2.41 -9.57
N ARG A 74 8.48 1.16 -10.02
CA ARG A 74 8.17 0.85 -11.43
C ARG A 74 6.79 1.37 -11.81
N LEU A 75 5.78 1.16 -10.97
CA LEU A 75 4.43 1.65 -11.22
C LEU A 75 4.36 3.17 -11.27
N VAL A 76 5.02 3.84 -10.33
CA VAL A 76 5.07 5.32 -10.30
C VAL A 76 5.70 5.86 -11.57
N ARG A 77 6.79 5.27 -12.04
CA ARG A 77 7.44 5.66 -13.30
C ARG A 77 6.57 5.35 -14.52
N TRP A 78 5.98 4.18 -14.56
CA TRP A 78 5.14 3.77 -15.67
C TRP A 78 3.95 4.70 -15.87
N TYR A 79 3.27 5.05 -14.78
CA TYR A 79 2.12 5.95 -14.83
C TYR A 79 2.50 7.43 -14.79
N ARG A 80 3.77 7.75 -14.63
CA ARG A 80 4.29 9.13 -14.53
C ARG A 80 3.57 9.93 -13.47
N LEU A 81 3.40 9.33 -12.29
CA LEU A 81 2.65 9.93 -11.20
C LEU A 81 3.47 10.96 -10.45
N PRO A 82 2.88 12.12 -10.16
CA PRO A 82 3.45 13.01 -9.15
C PRO A 82 3.31 12.35 -7.77
N PRO A 83 4.21 12.65 -6.82
CA PRO A 83 4.21 11.98 -5.52
C PRO A 83 2.91 12.15 -4.74
N GLU A 84 2.24 13.28 -4.88
CA GLU A 84 0.96 13.53 -4.19
C GLU A 84 -0.18 12.63 -4.65
N ASN A 85 -0.01 11.92 -5.77
CA ASN A 85 -1.01 11.01 -6.32
C ASN A 85 -0.75 9.54 -5.97
N LEU A 86 0.29 9.27 -5.18
CA LEU A 86 0.58 7.95 -4.62
C LEU A 86 0.09 7.89 -3.18
N MET A 87 -0.67 6.86 -2.83
CA MET A 87 -1.02 6.55 -1.45
C MET A 87 -0.53 5.15 -1.12
N VAL A 88 0.27 5.01 -0.07
CA VAL A 88 0.77 3.70 0.40
C VAL A 88 0.09 3.36 1.72
N VAL A 89 -0.52 2.17 1.78
CA VAL A 89 -1.24 1.67 2.95
C VAL A 89 -0.42 0.56 3.60
N TYR A 90 -0.14 0.68 4.89
CA TYR A 90 0.69 -0.29 5.61
C TYR A 90 0.39 -0.32 7.10
N ASP A 91 0.91 -1.35 7.77
CA ASP A 91 0.73 -1.58 9.19
C ASP A 91 1.59 -0.66 10.05
N ASP A 92 1.03 -0.20 11.17
CA ASP A 92 1.72 0.62 12.16
C ASP A 92 1.68 -0.10 13.52
N VAL A 93 2.87 -0.51 13.99
CA VAL A 93 3.01 -1.25 15.26
C VAL A 93 2.88 -0.35 16.48
N ASP A 94 2.78 0.96 16.30
CA ASP A 94 2.64 1.92 17.39
C ASP A 94 1.18 2.40 17.58
N LEU A 95 0.26 1.95 16.72
CA LEU A 95 -1.14 2.33 16.79
C LEU A 95 -2.01 1.14 17.21
N PRO A 96 -3.05 1.38 18.04
CA PRO A 96 -3.99 0.32 18.39
C PRO A 96 -4.80 -0.14 17.19
N GLN A 97 -5.21 -1.40 17.22
CA GLN A 97 -6.03 -2.00 16.16
C GLN A 97 -7.30 -1.17 15.95
N GLY A 98 -7.59 -0.89 14.68
CA GLY A 98 -8.72 -0.05 14.29
C GLY A 98 -8.41 1.43 14.18
N ALA A 99 -7.27 1.90 14.71
CA ALA A 99 -6.83 3.28 14.51
C ALA A 99 -6.16 3.42 13.15
N ILE A 100 -6.34 4.57 12.53
CA ILE A 100 -5.67 4.91 11.27
C ILE A 100 -5.01 6.28 11.40
N ARG A 101 -3.96 6.49 10.62
CA ARG A 101 -3.27 7.77 10.59
C ARG A 101 -2.84 8.09 9.15
N ILE A 102 -3.28 9.24 8.66
CA ILE A 102 -2.94 9.71 7.32
C ILE A 102 -1.88 10.79 7.45
N ARG A 103 -0.80 10.69 6.64
CA ARG A 103 0.26 11.68 6.57
C ARG A 103 0.61 11.93 5.11
N LYS A 104 0.97 13.18 4.78
CA LYS A 104 1.41 13.55 3.43
C LYS A 104 2.87 13.24 3.17
N ASN A 105 3.66 13.10 4.23
CA ASN A 105 5.08 12.79 4.15
C ASN A 105 5.54 12.12 5.44
N GLY A 106 6.76 11.61 5.44
CA GLY A 106 7.37 11.06 6.63
C GLY A 106 8.40 9.99 6.32
N SER A 107 9.20 9.64 7.33
CA SER A 107 10.18 8.57 7.24
C SER A 107 9.49 7.19 7.31
N ALA A 108 10.24 6.14 7.00
CA ALA A 108 9.76 4.77 7.10
C ALA A 108 9.70 4.25 8.55
N GLY A 109 10.38 4.91 9.48
CA GLY A 109 10.58 4.36 10.81
C GLY A 109 11.28 3.01 10.72
N THR A 110 10.70 1.99 11.34
CA THR A 110 11.23 0.60 11.31
C THR A 110 10.54 -0.29 10.28
N HIS A 111 9.61 0.25 9.49
CA HIS A 111 8.85 -0.55 8.53
C HIS A 111 9.69 -0.88 7.29
N ASN A 112 10.00 -2.15 7.07
CA ASN A 112 10.88 -2.58 5.98
C ASN A 112 10.30 -2.29 4.59
N GLY A 113 9.00 -2.46 4.40
CA GLY A 113 8.35 -2.15 3.13
C GLY A 113 8.45 -0.68 2.79
N MET A 114 8.20 0.20 3.76
CA MET A 114 8.33 1.64 3.57
C MET A 114 9.77 2.07 3.33
N ARG A 115 10.74 1.44 4.00
CA ARG A 115 12.16 1.68 3.72
C ARG A 115 12.49 1.38 2.27
N SER A 116 11.98 0.26 1.75
CA SER A 116 12.16 -0.13 0.36
C SER A 116 11.53 0.90 -0.59
N VAL A 117 10.29 1.30 -0.32
CA VAL A 117 9.57 2.28 -1.15
C VAL A 117 10.31 3.62 -1.19
N ILE A 118 10.63 4.17 -0.03
CA ILE A 118 11.32 5.46 0.08
C ILE A 118 12.70 5.39 -0.56
N GLY A 119 13.44 4.30 -0.33
CA GLY A 119 14.78 4.13 -0.89
C GLY A 119 14.79 4.10 -2.40
N LEU A 120 13.86 3.38 -3.02
CA LEU A 120 13.82 3.23 -4.48
C LEU A 120 13.12 4.40 -5.18
N LEU A 121 12.15 5.06 -4.55
CA LEU A 121 11.59 6.30 -5.07
C LEU A 121 12.56 7.48 -4.93
N GLY A 122 13.45 7.43 -3.94
CA GLY A 122 14.38 8.51 -3.64
C GLY A 122 13.72 9.72 -2.99
N ARG A 123 12.51 9.56 -2.44
CA ARG A 123 11.76 10.63 -1.79
C ARG A 123 10.75 10.06 -0.81
N GLN A 124 10.31 10.89 0.14
CA GLN A 124 9.34 10.49 1.15
C GLN A 124 8.12 11.43 1.25
N ASP A 125 7.97 12.35 0.30
CA ASP A 125 6.89 13.34 0.26
C ASP A 125 5.68 12.84 -0.53
N PHE A 126 5.19 11.67 -0.15
CA PHE A 126 3.97 11.09 -0.72
C PHE A 126 3.00 10.68 0.39
N PRO A 127 1.67 10.73 0.13
CA PRO A 127 0.67 10.31 1.10
C PRO A 127 0.79 8.86 1.51
N ARG A 128 0.51 8.60 2.79
CA ARG A 128 0.46 7.26 3.35
C ARG A 128 -0.67 7.13 4.36
N LEU A 129 -1.24 5.95 4.42
CA LEU A 129 -2.23 5.57 5.40
C LEU A 129 -1.62 4.48 6.28
N ARG A 130 -1.45 4.77 7.57
CA ARG A 130 -0.97 3.81 8.56
C ARG A 130 -2.16 3.20 9.28
N VAL A 131 -2.18 1.89 9.40
CA VAL A 131 -3.26 1.13 10.02
C VAL A 131 -2.74 0.43 11.25
N GLY A 132 -3.32 0.72 12.41
CA GLY A 132 -2.89 0.17 13.69
C GLY A 132 -3.13 -1.32 13.79
N VAL A 133 -2.17 -2.02 14.40
CA VAL A 133 -2.20 -3.47 14.55
C VAL A 133 -1.98 -3.93 15.99
N ILE A 134 -1.77 -2.99 16.93
CA ILE A 134 -1.61 -3.34 18.35
C ILE A 134 -2.96 -3.76 18.92
N ILE A 135 -3.00 -4.97 19.47
CA ILE A 135 -4.18 -5.44 20.21
C ILE A 135 -4.06 -4.90 21.63
N VAL A 136 -5.04 -4.06 22.01
CA VAL A 136 -5.12 -3.52 23.36
C VAL A 136 -6.04 -4.43 24.16
N ILE A 137 -5.47 -5.06 25.20
CA ILE A 137 -6.22 -5.89 26.14
C ILE A 137 -6.37 -5.07 27.42
N GLY A 138 -7.59 -4.63 27.68
CA GLY A 138 -7.81 -3.81 28.86
C GLY A 138 -9.16 -3.93 29.43
#